data_501d238b37f3b924cdb9f06aea6029e8
#
_entry.id   501d238b37f3b924cdb9f06aea6029e8
#
_cell.length_a   1.000
_cell.length_b   1.000
_cell.length_c   1.000
_cell.angle_alpha   90.00
_cell.angle_beta   90.00
_cell.angle_gamma   90.00
#
_symmetry.space_group_name_H-M   'P 1'
#
loop_
_entity.id
_entity.type
_entity.pdbx_description
1 polymer ?
#
loop_
_entity_poly.entity_id
_entity_poly.type
_entity_poly.pdbx_seq_one_letter_code
_entity_poly.pdbx_strand_id
1 'polypeptide(L)'
;MDFSRLEKSIMDVIKEEQAKLGYRKEKIRLYYPLSSLNHFFQVEGDVTGMLEKLNWFSEYTKQRLGQVEVTNEGERFCFHIPEEGVEYVHEQMKENEFIKELIGLLQKHDCTMEEIFDLFRSHSEKVEIYEMD
;
A
#
# COMPACT_ATOMS: atom_id res chain seq x y z
N MET A 1 15.80 -13.02 -2.08
CA MET A 1 15.95 -11.58 -2.34
C MET A 1 14.83 -10.82 -1.69
N ASP A 2 15.13 -9.72 -1.05
CA ASP A 2 14.14 -8.93 -0.34
C ASP A 2 13.55 -7.84 -1.24
N PHE A 3 12.28 -8.00 -1.61
CA PHE A 3 11.54 -7.03 -2.42
C PHE A 3 10.75 -6.01 -1.58
N SER A 4 10.72 -6.18 -0.27
CA SER A 4 9.85 -5.38 0.61
C SER A 4 10.24 -3.90 0.63
N ARG A 5 11.51 -3.57 0.54
CA ARG A 5 11.99 -2.19 0.53
C ARG A 5 11.51 -1.42 -0.70
N LEU A 6 11.59 -2.04 -1.87
CA LEU A 6 11.12 -1.42 -3.10
C LEU A 6 9.60 -1.29 -3.09
N GLU A 7 8.89 -2.32 -2.66
CA GLU A 7 7.43 -2.25 -2.52
C GLU A 7 7.01 -1.12 -1.59
N LYS A 8 7.67 -0.99 -0.45
CA LYS A 8 7.40 0.09 0.50
C LYS A 8 7.65 1.46 -0.13
N SER A 9 8.76 1.63 -0.85
CA SER A 9 9.07 2.88 -1.54
C SER A 9 7.99 3.25 -2.55
N ILE A 10 7.54 2.29 -3.35
CA ILE A 10 6.46 2.50 -4.33
C ILE A 10 5.17 2.91 -3.64
N MET A 11 4.78 2.21 -2.58
CA MET A 11 3.59 2.53 -1.82
C MET A 11 3.66 3.92 -1.18
N ASP A 12 4.81 4.28 -0.63
CA ASP A 12 5.02 5.60 -0.01
C ASP A 12 4.90 6.73 -1.04
N VAL A 13 5.44 6.55 -2.25
CA VAL A 13 5.30 7.52 -3.34
C VAL A 13 3.85 7.68 -3.75
N ILE A 14 3.12 6.58 -3.88
CA ILE A 14 1.68 6.61 -4.22
C ILE A 14 0.89 7.34 -3.14
N LYS A 15 1.16 7.05 -1.86
CA LYS A 15 0.53 7.72 -0.72
C LYS A 15 0.80 9.23 -0.75
N GLU A 16 2.03 9.62 -1.02
CA GLU A 16 2.42 11.03 -1.10
C GLU A 16 1.67 11.75 -2.22
N GLU A 17 1.56 11.15 -3.40
CA GLU A 17 0.78 11.71 -4.49
C GLU A 17 -0.70 11.86 -4.14
N GLN A 18 -1.29 10.84 -3.54
CA GLN A 18 -2.69 10.90 -3.11
C GLN A 18 -2.94 11.96 -2.04
N ALA A 19 -1.98 12.18 -1.15
CA ALA A 19 -2.08 13.21 -0.13
C ALA A 19 -2.03 14.62 -0.73
N LYS A 20 -1.25 14.83 -1.79
CA LYS A 20 -1.09 16.13 -2.45
C LYS A 20 -2.19 16.45 -3.45
N LEU A 21 -2.57 15.45 -4.27
CA LEU A 21 -3.45 15.65 -5.43
C LEU A 21 -4.86 15.07 -5.24
N GLY A 22 -5.08 14.35 -4.14
CA GLY A 22 -6.31 13.60 -3.91
C GLY A 22 -6.27 12.23 -4.59
N TYR A 23 -7.17 11.36 -4.15
CA TYR A 23 -7.29 10.03 -4.74
C TYR A 23 -8.03 10.08 -6.05
N ARG A 24 -7.45 9.42 -7.07
CA ARG A 24 -8.09 9.19 -8.36
C ARG A 24 -7.83 7.74 -8.75
N LYS A 25 -8.85 7.05 -9.22
CA LYS A 25 -8.72 5.68 -9.69
C LYS A 25 -8.11 5.66 -11.11
N GLU A 26 -6.82 5.98 -11.18
CA GLU A 26 -6.06 6.08 -12.42
C GLU A 26 -4.75 5.31 -12.29
N LYS A 27 -4.24 4.82 -13.42
CA LYS A 27 -2.92 4.21 -13.48
C LYS A 27 -1.86 5.25 -13.16
N ILE A 28 -0.81 4.83 -12.46
CA ILE A 28 0.33 5.69 -12.11
C ILE A 28 1.60 5.13 -12.73
N ARG A 29 2.50 6.01 -13.17
CA ARG A 29 3.83 5.66 -13.64
C ARG A 29 4.85 6.20 -12.67
N LEU A 30 5.74 5.32 -12.21
CA LEU A 30 6.84 5.69 -11.33
C LEU A 30 8.16 5.37 -12.00
N TYR A 31 9.13 6.26 -11.86
CA TYR A 31 10.44 6.13 -12.51
C TYR A 31 11.53 5.93 -11.48
N TYR A 32 12.35 4.91 -11.70
CA TYR A 32 13.50 4.61 -10.85
C TYR A 32 14.73 4.41 -11.73
N PRO A 33 15.86 5.07 -11.43
CA PRO A 33 17.12 4.78 -12.13
C PRO A 33 17.71 3.46 -11.65
N LEU A 34 18.53 2.82 -12.48
CA LEU A 34 19.21 1.57 -12.15
C LEU A 34 19.98 1.67 -10.83
N SER A 35 20.64 2.79 -10.58
CA SER A 35 21.40 3.00 -9.34
C SER A 35 20.53 2.89 -8.07
N SER A 36 19.30 3.43 -8.11
CA SER A 36 18.38 3.33 -7.00
C SER A 36 17.91 1.90 -6.79
N LEU A 37 17.58 1.19 -7.87
CA LEU A 37 17.15 -0.20 -7.79
C LEU A 37 18.25 -1.11 -7.26
N ASN A 38 19.48 -0.90 -7.71
CA ASN A 38 20.64 -1.61 -7.17
C ASN A 38 20.81 -1.36 -5.67
N HIS A 39 20.55 -0.14 -5.23
CA HIS A 39 20.60 0.20 -3.80
C HIS A 39 19.52 -0.54 -3.02
N PHE A 40 18.28 -0.56 -3.49
CA PHE A 40 17.19 -1.27 -2.82
C PHE A 40 17.46 -2.77 -2.68
N PHE A 41 18.02 -3.39 -3.70
CA PHE A 41 18.29 -4.83 -3.69
C PHE A 41 19.70 -5.17 -3.18
N GLN A 42 20.54 -4.17 -2.92
CA GLN A 42 21.93 -4.34 -2.47
C GLN A 42 22.74 -5.21 -3.46
N VAL A 43 22.63 -4.88 -4.74
CA VAL A 43 23.31 -5.58 -5.83
C VAL A 43 23.98 -4.57 -6.76
N GLU A 44 24.84 -5.06 -7.66
CA GLU A 44 25.47 -4.27 -8.72
C GLU A 44 25.07 -4.85 -10.09
N GLY A 45 23.74 -4.91 -10.33
CA GLY A 45 23.19 -5.48 -11.54
C GLY A 45 23.23 -4.51 -12.72
N ASP A 46 23.27 -5.08 -13.94
CA ASP A 46 23.06 -4.33 -15.17
C ASP A 46 21.56 -4.25 -15.51
N VAL A 47 21.23 -3.59 -16.63
CA VAL A 47 19.85 -3.41 -17.08
C VAL A 47 19.15 -4.75 -17.30
N THR A 48 19.81 -5.69 -17.98
CA THR A 48 19.23 -7.00 -18.30
C THR A 48 18.95 -7.81 -17.04
N GLY A 49 19.91 -7.88 -16.13
CA GLY A 49 19.74 -8.57 -14.86
C GLY A 49 18.68 -7.92 -13.98
N MET A 50 18.59 -6.59 -14.02
CA MET A 50 17.57 -5.88 -13.26
C MET A 50 16.16 -6.15 -13.80
N LEU A 51 15.97 -6.20 -15.12
CA LEU A 51 14.67 -6.54 -15.71
C LEU A 51 14.18 -7.92 -15.26
N GLU A 52 15.09 -8.89 -15.19
CA GLU A 52 14.77 -10.23 -14.69
C GLU A 52 14.31 -10.19 -13.24
N LYS A 53 15.04 -9.47 -12.36
CA LYS A 53 14.66 -9.29 -10.97
C LYS A 53 13.32 -8.60 -10.82
N LEU A 54 13.04 -7.60 -11.65
CA LEU A 54 11.79 -6.86 -11.61
C LEU A 54 10.59 -7.67 -12.09
N ASN A 55 10.79 -8.68 -12.94
CA ASN A 55 9.74 -9.64 -13.26
C ASN A 55 9.34 -10.44 -12.02
N TRP A 56 10.30 -10.87 -11.23
CA TRP A 56 10.05 -11.56 -9.97
C TRP A 56 9.40 -10.62 -8.94
N PHE A 57 9.82 -9.37 -8.91
CA PHE A 57 9.19 -8.36 -8.08
C PHE A 57 7.71 -8.17 -8.44
N SER A 58 7.37 -8.13 -9.73
CA SER A 58 5.99 -8.01 -10.19
C SER A 58 5.14 -9.19 -9.71
N GLU A 59 5.65 -10.39 -9.74
CA GLU A 59 4.96 -11.57 -9.19
C GLU A 59 4.78 -11.46 -7.66
N TYR A 60 5.81 -10.96 -6.97
CA TYR A 60 5.76 -10.78 -5.52
C TYR A 60 4.67 -9.79 -5.09
N THR A 61 4.47 -8.72 -5.84
CA THR A 61 3.51 -7.66 -5.50
C THR A 61 2.11 -7.86 -6.08
N LYS A 62 1.92 -8.89 -6.90
CA LYS A 62 0.70 -9.08 -7.71
C LYS A 62 -0.60 -9.05 -6.91
N GLN A 63 -0.64 -9.63 -5.73
CA GLN A 63 -1.85 -9.69 -4.90
C GLN A 63 -2.18 -8.35 -4.24
N ARG A 64 -1.22 -7.44 -4.15
CA ARG A 64 -1.40 -6.14 -3.53
C ARG A 64 -1.50 -5.02 -4.56
N LEU A 65 -0.55 -4.94 -5.46
CA LEU A 65 -0.47 -3.86 -6.46
C LEU A 65 -1.06 -4.22 -7.81
N GLY A 66 -1.57 -5.45 -7.98
CA GLY A 66 -2.04 -5.93 -9.27
C GLY A 66 -0.90 -6.24 -10.22
N GLN A 67 -1.19 -6.30 -11.51
CA GLN A 67 -0.19 -6.60 -12.54
C GLN A 67 0.66 -5.35 -12.82
N VAL A 68 1.79 -5.24 -12.15
CA VAL A 68 2.75 -4.16 -12.38
C VAL A 68 3.59 -4.51 -13.61
N GLU A 69 3.56 -3.64 -14.62
CA GLU A 69 4.40 -3.77 -15.79
C GLU A 69 5.63 -2.89 -15.63
N VAL A 70 6.80 -3.39 -16.02
CA VAL A 70 8.04 -2.64 -15.95
C VAL A 70 8.61 -2.49 -17.35
N THR A 71 8.84 -1.26 -17.75
CA THR A 71 9.53 -0.92 -19.00
C THR A 71 10.79 -0.12 -18.66
N ASN A 72 11.69 0.05 -19.64
CA ASN A 72 12.90 0.83 -19.40
C ASN A 72 13.33 1.61 -20.66
N GLU A 73 14.00 2.72 -20.43
CA GLU A 73 14.74 3.46 -21.42
C GLU A 73 16.17 3.58 -20.90
N GLY A 74 17.09 2.73 -21.45
CA GLY A 74 18.44 2.63 -20.91
C GLY A 74 18.38 2.21 -19.44
N GLU A 75 19.00 3.00 -18.57
CA GLU A 75 19.06 2.72 -17.13
C GLU A 75 17.89 3.30 -16.33
N ARG A 76 16.91 3.89 -17.01
CA ARG A 76 15.71 4.44 -16.37
C ARG A 76 14.57 3.43 -16.51
N PHE A 77 14.05 2.98 -15.36
CA PHE A 77 12.95 2.00 -15.29
C PHE A 77 11.64 2.70 -14.98
N CYS A 78 10.58 2.29 -15.66
CA CYS A 78 9.24 2.80 -15.44
C CYS A 78 8.34 1.68 -14.92
N PHE A 79 7.75 1.90 -13.76
CA PHE A 79 6.79 0.98 -13.14
C PHE A 79 5.38 1.48 -13.46
N HIS A 80 4.61 0.67 -14.17
CA HIS A 80 3.22 0.98 -14.50
C HIS A 80 2.33 0.31 -13.46
N ILE A 81 1.83 1.12 -12.50
CA ILE A 81 0.97 0.63 -11.44
C ILE A 81 -0.47 0.69 -11.92
N PRO A 82 -1.20 -0.44 -11.96
CA PRO A 82 -2.58 -0.46 -12.42
C PRO A 82 -3.53 0.21 -11.43
N GLU A 83 -4.75 0.49 -11.86
CA GLU A 83 -5.79 1.10 -11.02
C GLU A 83 -6.02 0.33 -9.73
N GLU A 84 -5.99 -1.00 -9.80
CA GLU A 84 -6.17 -1.88 -8.64
C GLU A 84 -5.10 -1.64 -7.56
N GLY A 85 -3.87 -1.42 -7.98
CA GLY A 85 -2.78 -1.12 -7.06
C GLY A 85 -2.92 0.24 -6.40
N VAL A 86 -3.33 1.24 -7.15
CA VAL A 86 -3.60 2.59 -6.64
C VAL A 86 -4.74 2.56 -5.62
N GLU A 87 -5.79 1.81 -5.92
CA GLU A 87 -6.93 1.61 -5.02
C GLU A 87 -6.52 0.88 -3.74
N TYR A 88 -5.71 -0.15 -3.86
CA TYR A 88 -5.19 -0.89 -2.70
C TYR A 88 -4.48 0.04 -1.71
N VAL A 89 -3.59 0.90 -2.21
CA VAL A 89 -2.87 1.86 -1.37
C VAL A 89 -3.82 2.84 -0.71
N HIS A 90 -4.83 3.33 -1.45
CA HIS A 90 -5.83 4.25 -0.91
C HIS A 90 -6.63 3.61 0.23
N GLU A 91 -7.06 2.36 0.06
CA GLU A 91 -7.79 1.65 1.10
C GLU A 91 -6.93 1.42 2.35
N GLN A 92 -5.65 1.15 2.18
CA GLN A 92 -4.72 1.04 3.31
C GLN A 92 -4.55 2.35 4.06
N MET A 93 -4.53 3.47 3.36
CA MET A 93 -4.46 4.79 4.00
C MET A 93 -5.69 5.06 4.86
N LYS A 94 -6.87 4.69 4.39
CA LYS A 94 -8.11 4.84 5.15
C LYS A 94 -8.08 4.00 6.43
N GLU A 95 -7.64 2.76 6.34
CA GLU A 95 -7.53 1.87 7.50
C GLU A 95 -6.56 2.44 8.54
N ASN A 96 -5.42 2.95 8.10
CA ASN A 96 -4.43 3.54 8.98
C ASN A 96 -4.95 4.78 9.69
N GLU A 97 -5.67 5.65 9.00
CA GLU A 97 -6.30 6.84 9.60
C GLU A 97 -7.34 6.43 10.64
N PHE A 98 -8.18 5.45 10.32
CA PHE A 98 -9.19 4.95 11.25
C PHE A 98 -8.55 4.41 12.52
N ILE A 99 -7.48 3.62 12.40
CA ILE A 99 -6.76 3.07 13.55
C ILE A 99 -6.15 4.18 14.40
N LYS A 100 -5.56 5.20 13.78
CA LYS A 100 -4.99 6.36 14.50
C LYS A 100 -6.07 7.12 15.26
N GLU A 101 -7.22 7.35 14.66
CA GLU A 101 -8.34 8.02 15.30
C GLU A 101 -8.86 7.18 16.48
N LEU A 102 -8.97 5.87 16.30
CA LEU A 102 -9.41 4.96 17.35
C LEU A 102 -8.47 4.97 18.54
N ILE A 103 -7.14 4.90 18.30
CA ILE A 103 -6.12 4.99 19.35
C ILE A 103 -6.21 6.33 20.08
N GLY A 104 -6.40 7.43 19.33
CA GLY A 104 -6.56 8.76 19.91
C GLY A 104 -7.78 8.84 20.83
N LEU A 105 -8.89 8.27 20.42
CA LEU A 105 -10.11 8.20 21.25
C LEU A 105 -9.89 7.36 22.51
N LEU A 106 -9.19 6.24 22.39
CA LEU A 106 -8.86 5.40 23.54
C LEU A 106 -8.04 6.16 24.58
N GLN A 107 -7.02 6.87 24.12
CA GLN A 107 -6.17 7.67 24.99
C GLN A 107 -6.93 8.81 25.65
N LYS A 108 -7.80 9.49 24.89
CA LYS A 108 -8.61 10.60 25.38
C LYS A 108 -9.60 10.19 26.46
N HIS A 109 -10.20 9.01 26.33
CA HIS A 109 -11.23 8.51 27.25
C HIS A 109 -10.70 7.50 28.25
N ASP A 110 -9.40 7.25 28.28
CA ASP A 110 -8.76 6.29 29.19
C ASP A 110 -9.41 4.91 29.12
N CYS A 111 -9.74 4.47 27.91
CA CYS A 111 -10.36 3.17 27.64
C CYS A 111 -9.35 2.18 27.07
N THR A 112 -9.59 0.88 27.32
CA THR A 112 -8.83 -0.19 26.70
C THR A 112 -9.51 -0.66 25.41
N MET A 113 -8.75 -1.33 24.54
CA MET A 113 -9.31 -1.94 23.33
C MET A 113 -10.41 -2.96 23.66
N GLU A 114 -10.23 -3.71 24.73
CA GLU A 114 -11.20 -4.71 25.17
C GLU A 114 -12.54 -4.07 25.54
N GLU A 115 -12.52 -2.94 26.25
CA GLU A 115 -13.72 -2.20 26.61
C GLU A 115 -14.47 -1.71 25.36
N ILE A 116 -13.75 -1.25 24.35
CA ILE A 116 -14.36 -0.80 23.10
C ILE A 116 -14.98 -1.95 22.32
N PHE A 117 -14.32 -3.09 22.24
CA PHE A 117 -14.87 -4.28 21.58
C PHE A 117 -16.16 -4.74 22.27
N ASP A 118 -16.21 -4.67 23.60
CA ASP A 118 -17.41 -5.01 24.34
C ASP A 118 -18.57 -4.05 24.03
N LEU A 119 -18.29 -2.75 23.91
CA LEU A 119 -19.28 -1.75 23.52
C LEU A 119 -19.83 -2.00 22.11
N PHE A 120 -18.96 -2.27 21.14
CA PHE A 120 -19.38 -2.59 19.77
C PHE A 120 -20.21 -3.87 19.71
N ARG A 121 -19.82 -4.89 20.46
CA ARG A 121 -20.55 -6.15 20.52
C ARG A 121 -21.97 -5.93 21.07
N SER A 122 -22.09 -5.20 22.16
CA SER A 122 -23.40 -4.85 22.75
C SER A 122 -24.27 -4.05 21.79
N HIS A 123 -23.69 -3.11 21.06
CA HIS A 123 -24.41 -2.31 20.08
C HIS A 123 -24.89 -3.15 18.89
N SER A 124 -24.06 -4.07 18.40
CA SER A 124 -24.41 -4.97 17.31
C SER A 124 -25.54 -5.90 17.70
N GLU A 125 -25.52 -6.43 18.91
CA GLU A 125 -26.60 -7.28 19.44
C GLU A 125 -27.92 -6.53 19.49
N LYS A 126 -27.91 -5.27 19.92
CA LYS A 126 -29.12 -4.44 19.94
C LYS A 126 -29.66 -4.16 18.54
N VAL A 127 -28.80 -3.93 17.58
CA VAL A 127 -29.19 -3.70 16.17
C VAL A 127 -29.85 -4.97 15.61
N GLU A 128 -29.29 -6.14 15.86
CA GLU A 128 -29.87 -7.42 15.44
C GLU A 128 -31.28 -7.64 15.99
N ILE A 129 -31.50 -7.30 17.24
CA ILE A 129 -32.84 -7.41 17.90
C ILE A 129 -33.86 -6.51 17.17
N TYR A 130 -33.46 -5.29 16.76
CA TYR A 130 -34.35 -4.38 16.03
C TYR A 130 -34.67 -4.87 14.63
N GLU A 131 -33.74 -5.53 13.95
CA GLU A 131 -33.97 -6.08 12.61
C GLU A 131 -34.89 -7.29 12.61
N MET A 132 -34.97 -8.02 13.70
CA MET A 132 -35.86 -9.19 13.84
C MET A 132 -37.32 -8.83 14.12
N ASP A 133 -37.59 -7.62 14.51
CA ASP A 133 -38.93 -7.10 14.70
C ASP A 133 -39.56 -6.58 13.40
#